data_c37525a083756d26a7736f5b0e921978
#
_entry.id   c37525a083756d26a7736f5b0e921978
#
_cell.length_a   1.000
_cell.length_b   1.000
_cell.length_c   1.000
_cell.angle_alpha   90.00
_cell.angle_beta   90.00
_cell.angle_gamma   90.00
#
_symmetry.space_group_name_H-M   'P 1'
#
loop_
_entity.id
_entity.type
_entity.pdbx_description
1 polymer ?
#
loop_
_entity_poly.entity_id
_entity_poly.type
_entity_poly.pdbx_seq_one_letter_code
_entity_poly.pdbx_strand_id
1 'polypeptide(L)'
;MGWLINPSFFFICTNLIYFSKYQLHSGVSSLRPNSFFKNDDMFRYNSKERRNFKLLKNYNKYVEDHHCIPKQFKNHTLIKILNFDINNSKNIYIMPNKKGKSILNLHPDTLVHQGYHYKYNMFVKEHLDYILLKPEYDEKKYEFWLFFNHLKDNLQFNNNIPWK
;
A
#
# COMPACT_ATOMS: atom_id res chain seq x y z
N MET A 1 -0.20 -31.59 -34.61
CA MET A 1 0.53 -30.38 -34.24
C MET A 1 -0.20 -29.72 -33.08
N GLY A 2 0.24 -30.01 -31.85
CA GLY A 2 -0.38 -29.47 -30.62
C GLY A 2 0.32 -28.17 -30.23
N TRP A 3 -0.43 -27.10 -30.15
CA TRP A 3 0.05 -25.84 -29.63
C TRP A 3 0.14 -25.93 -28.10
N LEU A 4 1.34 -25.98 -27.59
CA LEU A 4 1.63 -25.82 -26.16
C LEU A 4 1.36 -24.36 -25.77
N ILE A 5 0.21 -24.11 -25.16
CA ILE A 5 -0.10 -22.82 -24.60
C ILE A 5 0.76 -22.64 -23.35
N ASN A 6 1.69 -21.68 -23.40
CA ASN A 6 2.60 -21.36 -22.32
C ASN A 6 1.79 -20.82 -21.12
N PRO A 7 1.86 -21.45 -19.93
CA PRO A 7 1.11 -21.01 -18.73
C PRO A 7 1.38 -19.58 -18.31
N SER A 8 2.55 -19.04 -18.69
CA SER A 8 2.94 -17.64 -18.40
C SER A 8 2.04 -16.61 -19.09
N PHE A 9 1.40 -16.96 -20.21
CA PHE A 9 0.49 -16.05 -20.93
C PHE A 9 -0.85 -15.86 -20.22
N PHE A 10 -1.31 -16.87 -19.50
CA PHE A 10 -2.58 -16.80 -18.75
C PHE A 10 -2.46 -15.89 -17.51
N PHE A 11 -1.29 -15.85 -16.88
CA PHE A 11 -1.03 -14.98 -15.72
C PHE A 11 -0.94 -13.50 -16.10
N ILE A 12 -0.42 -13.18 -17.31
CA ILE A 12 -0.30 -11.82 -17.82
C ILE A 12 -1.67 -11.22 -18.17
N CYS A 13 -2.57 -12.01 -18.77
CA CYS A 13 -3.91 -11.54 -19.12
C CYS A 13 -4.80 -11.29 -17.90
N THR A 14 -4.69 -12.10 -16.85
CA THR A 14 -5.48 -11.93 -15.63
C THR A 14 -5.06 -10.69 -14.84
N ASN A 15 -3.77 -10.33 -14.85
CA ASN A 15 -3.28 -9.13 -14.15
C ASN A 15 -3.61 -7.83 -14.91
N LEU A 16 -3.61 -7.82 -16.24
CA LEU A 16 -4.07 -6.68 -17.03
C LEU A 16 -5.59 -6.45 -16.88
N ILE A 17 -6.38 -7.51 -16.76
CA ILE A 17 -7.82 -7.44 -16.48
C ILE A 17 -8.05 -6.93 -15.04
N TYR A 18 -7.19 -7.28 -14.09
CA TYR A 18 -7.26 -6.78 -12.72
C TYR A 18 -7.03 -5.26 -12.68
N PHE A 19 -6.00 -4.73 -13.37
CA PHE A 19 -5.75 -3.28 -13.45
C PHE A 19 -6.86 -2.53 -14.18
N SER A 20 -7.40 -3.05 -15.29
CA SER A 20 -8.47 -2.38 -16.06
C SER A 20 -9.81 -2.33 -15.33
N LYS A 21 -10.07 -3.32 -14.48
CA LYS A 21 -11.31 -3.39 -13.69
C LYS A 21 -11.39 -2.35 -12.58
N TYR A 22 -10.25 -1.82 -12.13
CA TYR A 22 -10.18 -0.80 -11.07
C TYR A 22 -10.21 0.64 -11.59
N GLN A 23 -9.97 0.88 -12.88
CA GLN A 23 -10.08 2.23 -13.46
C GLN A 23 -11.52 2.69 -13.72
N LEU A 24 -12.53 1.82 -13.68
CA LEU A 24 -13.90 2.14 -14.08
C LEU A 24 -14.87 2.49 -12.94
N HIS A 25 -14.40 2.63 -11.69
CA HIS A 25 -15.26 2.97 -10.55
C HIS A 25 -14.89 4.28 -9.85
N SER A 26 -14.49 5.30 -10.60
CA SER A 26 -14.27 6.66 -10.06
C SER A 26 -15.57 7.48 -9.90
N GLY A 27 -16.69 6.83 -9.77
CA GLY A 27 -18.01 7.47 -9.76
C GLY A 27 -18.88 7.18 -8.55
N VAL A 28 -18.31 7.13 -7.31
CA VAL A 28 -19.15 7.21 -6.10
C VAL A 28 -18.49 8.13 -5.08
N SER A 29 -18.96 9.36 -5.03
CA SER A 29 -18.73 10.28 -3.94
C SER A 29 -19.50 9.80 -2.71
N SER A 30 -18.94 8.93 -1.91
CA SER A 30 -19.47 8.66 -0.58
C SER A 30 -18.35 8.74 0.44
N LEU A 31 -18.50 9.71 1.33
CA LEU A 31 -17.86 9.84 2.64
C LEU A 31 -16.49 9.11 2.77
N ARG A 32 -15.43 9.85 2.52
CA ARG A 32 -14.04 9.37 2.63
C ARG A 32 -13.78 8.93 4.07
N PRO A 33 -13.67 7.63 4.38
CA PRO A 33 -13.56 7.15 5.76
C PRO A 33 -12.26 7.60 6.47
N ASN A 34 -11.26 8.08 5.74
CA ASN A 34 -9.92 8.33 6.28
C ASN A 34 -9.34 9.72 5.98
N SER A 35 -10.19 10.73 5.70
CA SER A 35 -9.71 12.12 5.59
C SER A 35 -9.06 12.64 6.88
N PHE A 36 -9.20 11.90 7.98
CA PHE A 36 -8.64 12.22 9.29
C PHE A 36 -7.10 12.28 9.30
N PHE A 37 -6.43 11.52 8.42
CA PHE A 37 -4.97 11.35 8.42
C PHE A 37 -4.25 12.04 7.24
N LYS A 38 -4.86 13.06 6.65
CA LYS A 38 -4.39 13.71 5.41
C LYS A 38 -2.98 14.32 5.46
N ASN A 39 -2.36 14.43 6.65
CA ASN A 39 -1.04 15.04 6.85
C ASN A 39 0.08 14.03 7.13
N ASP A 40 -0.13 12.75 6.83
CA ASP A 40 0.79 11.67 7.17
C ASP A 40 2.10 11.70 6.38
N ASP A 41 2.07 12.31 5.18
CA ASP A 41 3.22 12.38 4.29
C ASP A 41 4.34 13.32 4.79
N MET A 42 4.13 14.02 5.91
CA MET A 42 5.05 15.07 6.35
C MET A 42 6.29 14.55 7.09
N PHE A 43 6.22 13.39 7.74
CA PHE A 43 7.29 12.98 8.65
C PHE A 43 7.82 11.59 8.36
N ARG A 44 9.15 11.49 8.27
CA ARG A 44 9.87 10.23 8.11
C ARG A 44 9.50 9.22 9.22
N TYR A 45 9.49 7.93 8.88
CA TYR A 45 9.27 6.85 9.87
C TYR A 45 10.22 6.98 11.06
N ASN A 46 9.66 6.84 12.26
CA ASN A 46 10.38 6.89 13.53
C ASN A 46 11.12 8.20 13.82
N SER A 47 10.81 9.30 13.12
CA SER A 47 11.37 10.61 13.42
C SER A 47 10.77 11.19 14.72
N LYS A 48 11.48 12.17 15.32
CA LYS A 48 11.02 12.89 16.50
C LYS A 48 9.75 13.68 16.21
N GLU A 49 9.71 14.29 15.03
CA GLU A 49 8.59 15.09 14.54
C GLU A 49 7.32 14.24 14.39
N ARG A 50 7.45 13.01 13.82
CA ARG A 50 6.34 12.07 13.70
C ARG A 50 5.81 11.62 15.07
N ARG A 51 6.69 11.35 16.03
CA ARG A 51 6.28 11.02 17.40
C ARG A 51 5.56 12.19 18.06
N ASN A 52 6.09 13.39 17.93
CA ASN A 52 5.47 14.62 18.47
C ASN A 52 4.11 14.87 17.84
N PHE A 53 3.98 14.72 16.52
CA PHE A 53 2.69 14.84 15.83
C PHE A 53 1.65 13.89 16.42
N LYS A 54 1.98 12.61 16.61
CA LYS A 54 1.05 11.65 17.22
C LYS A 54 0.70 11.99 18.67
N LEU A 55 1.64 12.53 19.44
CA LEU A 55 1.39 13.00 20.80
C LEU A 55 0.45 14.20 20.83
N LEU A 56 0.72 15.23 20.03
CA LEU A 56 -0.10 16.44 19.93
C LEU A 56 -1.53 16.15 19.50
N LYS A 57 -1.72 15.14 18.63
CA LYS A 57 -3.05 14.68 18.18
C LYS A 57 -3.69 13.65 19.10
N ASN A 58 -3.04 13.30 20.21
CA ASN A 58 -3.50 12.25 21.13
C ASN A 58 -3.64 10.85 20.48
N TYR A 59 -2.87 10.59 19.43
CA TYR A 59 -2.96 9.37 18.62
C TYR A 59 -2.04 8.24 19.06
N ASN A 60 -1.03 8.53 19.87
CA ASN A 60 0.09 7.61 20.16
C ASN A 60 -0.29 6.23 20.72
N LYS A 61 -1.49 6.10 21.32
CA LYS A 61 -2.02 4.82 21.85
C LYS A 61 -3.05 4.16 20.92
N TYR A 62 -3.46 4.85 19.89
CA TYR A 62 -4.63 4.49 19.07
C TYR A 62 -4.30 4.22 17.62
N VAL A 63 -3.12 4.65 17.18
CA VAL A 63 -2.67 4.46 15.81
C VAL A 63 -1.25 3.89 15.73
N GLU A 64 -0.97 3.20 14.64
CA GLU A 64 0.33 2.63 14.31
C GLU A 64 0.78 3.09 12.93
N ASP A 65 2.08 3.08 12.69
CA ASP A 65 2.67 3.38 11.40
C ASP A 65 2.72 2.10 10.56
N HIS A 66 2.07 2.14 9.42
CA HIS A 66 2.09 1.06 8.43
C HIS A 66 2.93 1.46 7.22
N HIS A 67 3.84 0.58 6.80
CA HIS A 67 4.60 0.77 5.57
C HIS A 67 3.79 0.28 4.37
N CYS A 68 3.45 1.16 3.42
CA CYS A 68 2.75 0.76 2.18
C CYS A 68 3.57 -0.29 1.41
N ILE A 69 4.87 -0.03 1.19
CA ILE A 69 5.81 -1.08 0.81
C ILE A 69 6.40 -1.64 2.10
N PRO A 70 6.11 -2.89 2.48
CA PRO A 70 6.53 -3.45 3.76
C PRO A 70 8.05 -3.42 3.99
N LYS A 71 8.45 -3.13 5.23
CA LYS A 71 9.85 -2.95 5.63
C LYS A 71 10.75 -4.15 5.27
N GLN A 72 10.18 -5.37 5.24
CA GLN A 72 10.90 -6.59 4.87
C GLN A 72 11.45 -6.54 3.44
N PHE A 73 10.87 -5.72 2.54
CA PHE A 73 11.34 -5.57 1.16
C PHE A 73 12.45 -4.54 0.98
N LYS A 74 13.02 -4.00 2.05
CA LYS A 74 14.16 -3.07 1.99
C LYS A 74 15.29 -3.56 1.09
N ASN A 75 15.52 -4.88 1.08
CA ASN A 75 16.59 -5.52 0.31
C ASN A 75 16.13 -6.07 -1.04
N HIS A 76 14.87 -5.88 -1.43
CA HIS A 76 14.35 -6.30 -2.72
C HIS A 76 15.09 -5.60 -3.86
N THR A 77 15.43 -6.33 -4.92
CA THR A 77 16.24 -5.81 -6.04
C THR A 77 15.60 -4.57 -6.67
N LEU A 78 14.30 -4.57 -6.93
CA LEU A 78 13.59 -3.41 -7.48
C LEU A 78 13.72 -2.17 -6.58
N ILE A 79 13.55 -2.35 -5.27
CA ILE A 79 13.65 -1.26 -4.29
C ILE A 79 15.04 -0.63 -4.30
N LYS A 80 16.08 -1.45 -4.45
CA LYS A 80 17.47 -0.98 -4.59
C LYS A 80 17.70 -0.27 -5.93
N ILE A 81 17.23 -0.84 -7.05
CA ILE A 81 17.34 -0.24 -8.38
C ILE A 81 16.71 1.16 -8.39
N LEU A 82 15.51 1.30 -7.81
CA LEU A 82 14.78 2.56 -7.76
C LEU A 82 15.29 3.52 -6.68
N ASN A 83 16.26 3.10 -5.87
CA ASN A 83 16.74 3.85 -4.69
C ASN A 83 15.58 4.32 -3.79
N PHE A 84 14.57 3.47 -3.60
CA PHE A 84 13.38 3.82 -2.83
C PHE A 84 13.65 3.71 -1.33
N ASP A 85 13.54 4.83 -0.62
CA ASP A 85 13.68 4.83 0.83
C ASP A 85 12.40 4.31 1.51
N ILE A 86 12.49 3.09 2.04
CA ILE A 86 11.38 2.42 2.75
C ILE A 86 10.87 3.25 3.94
N ASN A 87 11.71 4.07 4.56
CA ASN A 87 11.33 4.90 5.71
C ASN A 87 10.88 6.32 5.30
N ASN A 88 10.80 6.59 4.00
CA ASN A 88 10.28 7.87 3.51
C ASN A 88 8.86 8.10 4.03
N SER A 89 8.54 9.35 4.34
CA SER A 89 7.21 9.75 4.81
C SER A 89 6.07 9.28 3.90
N LYS A 90 6.27 9.36 2.58
CA LYS A 90 5.28 8.91 1.59
C LYS A 90 4.93 7.43 1.69
N ASN A 91 5.88 6.59 2.18
CA ASN A 91 5.67 5.16 2.37
C ASN A 91 4.97 4.81 3.68
N ILE A 92 4.76 5.78 4.56
CA ILE A 92 4.20 5.53 5.89
C ILE A 92 2.78 6.03 5.96
N TYR A 93 1.87 5.11 6.25
CA TYR A 93 0.46 5.40 6.46
C TYR A 93 0.10 5.24 7.95
N ILE A 94 -0.60 6.21 8.55
CA ILE A 94 -1.09 6.09 9.92
C ILE A 94 -2.39 5.31 9.90
N MET A 95 -2.42 4.17 10.57
CA MET A 95 -3.58 3.30 10.67
C MET A 95 -4.05 3.17 12.12
N PRO A 96 -5.37 3.11 12.36
CA PRO A 96 -5.86 2.82 13.69
C PRO A 96 -5.49 1.39 14.09
N ASN A 97 -5.16 1.19 15.34
CA ASN A 97 -5.21 -0.14 15.94
C ASN A 97 -6.67 -0.48 16.34
N LYS A 98 -6.91 -1.70 16.84
CA LYS A 98 -8.26 -2.14 17.21
C LYS A 98 -8.95 -1.19 18.21
N LYS A 99 -8.21 -0.74 19.22
CA LYS A 99 -8.69 0.20 20.24
C LYS A 99 -8.95 1.58 19.63
N GLY A 100 -8.04 2.03 18.76
CA GLY A 100 -8.13 3.32 18.09
C GLY A 100 -9.35 3.41 17.18
N LYS A 101 -9.70 2.34 16.45
CA LYS A 101 -10.89 2.32 15.60
C LYS A 101 -12.16 2.66 16.38
N SER A 102 -12.31 2.09 17.58
CA SER A 102 -13.47 2.35 18.45
C SER A 102 -13.43 3.76 19.05
N ILE A 103 -12.30 4.16 19.65
CA ILE A 103 -12.18 5.45 20.36
C ILE A 103 -12.28 6.65 19.41
N LEU A 104 -11.69 6.53 18.21
CA LEU A 104 -11.73 7.59 17.20
C LEU A 104 -13.05 7.58 16.41
N ASN A 105 -13.99 6.71 16.76
CA ASN A 105 -15.31 6.55 16.09
C ASN A 105 -15.17 6.43 14.56
N LEU A 106 -14.26 5.59 14.10
CA LEU A 106 -13.99 5.41 12.68
C LEU A 106 -15.02 4.47 12.04
N HIS A 107 -15.18 4.61 10.71
CA HIS A 107 -16.12 3.79 9.95
C HIS A 107 -15.88 2.27 10.18
N PRO A 108 -16.92 1.44 10.23
CA PRO A 108 -16.81 -0.01 10.44
C PRO A 108 -15.86 -0.72 9.47
N ASP A 109 -15.76 -0.23 8.22
CA ASP A 109 -14.90 -0.81 7.19
C ASP A 109 -13.45 -0.28 7.23
N THR A 110 -13.13 0.66 8.14
CA THR A 110 -11.76 1.17 8.28
C THR A 110 -10.80 0.01 8.61
N LEU A 111 -9.74 -0.13 7.82
CA LEU A 111 -8.68 -1.10 8.07
C LEU A 111 -8.00 -0.83 9.41
N VAL A 112 -7.72 -1.92 10.11
CA VAL A 112 -7.04 -1.87 11.41
C VAL A 112 -5.66 -2.49 11.27
N HIS A 113 -4.62 -1.77 11.72
CA HIS A 113 -3.29 -2.33 11.85
C HIS A 113 -3.27 -3.31 13.03
N GLN A 114 -3.23 -4.61 12.73
CA GLN A 114 -3.23 -5.66 13.73
C GLN A 114 -2.39 -6.86 13.29
N GLY A 115 -1.25 -7.04 13.92
CA GLY A 115 -0.41 -8.21 13.71
C GLY A 115 0.25 -8.27 12.33
N TYR A 116 0.54 -9.49 11.89
CA TYR A 116 1.24 -9.75 10.64
C TYR A 116 0.27 -9.84 9.46
N HIS A 117 0.54 -9.08 8.39
CA HIS A 117 -0.31 -9.01 7.20
C HIS A 117 0.25 -9.90 6.09
N TYR A 118 0.15 -11.21 6.26
CA TYR A 118 0.78 -12.17 5.32
C TYR A 118 0.29 -12.00 3.88
N LYS A 119 -1.02 -11.97 3.66
CA LYS A 119 -1.57 -11.85 2.30
C LYS A 119 -1.21 -10.51 1.66
N TYR A 120 -1.22 -9.42 2.43
CA TYR A 120 -0.75 -8.13 1.96
C TYR A 120 0.73 -8.18 1.54
N ASN A 121 1.57 -8.76 2.37
CA ASN A 121 2.99 -8.87 2.07
C ASN A 121 3.24 -9.72 0.82
N MET A 122 2.51 -10.83 0.65
CA MET A 122 2.60 -11.65 -0.57
C MET A 122 2.15 -10.87 -1.81
N PHE A 123 1.01 -10.19 -1.72
CA PHE A 123 0.51 -9.33 -2.79
C PHE A 123 1.53 -8.27 -3.22
N VAL A 124 2.13 -7.57 -2.25
CA VAL A 124 3.18 -6.58 -2.55
C VAL A 124 4.41 -7.24 -3.17
N LYS A 125 4.84 -8.41 -2.65
CA LYS A 125 5.98 -9.13 -3.20
C LYS A 125 5.78 -9.49 -4.67
N GLU A 126 4.65 -10.10 -5.00
CA GLU A 126 4.32 -10.53 -6.36
C GLU A 126 4.35 -9.37 -7.35
N HIS A 127 3.84 -8.20 -6.95
CA HIS A 127 3.88 -7.00 -7.78
C HIS A 127 5.30 -6.43 -7.93
N LEU A 128 6.10 -6.42 -6.87
CA LEU A 128 7.50 -5.99 -6.97
C LEU A 128 8.30 -6.91 -7.89
N ASP A 129 8.10 -8.24 -7.79
CA ASP A 129 8.73 -9.22 -8.65
C ASP A 129 8.31 -9.03 -10.12
N TYR A 130 7.01 -8.82 -10.37
CA TYR A 130 6.49 -8.54 -11.72
C TYR A 130 7.10 -7.29 -12.34
N ILE A 131 7.13 -6.18 -11.58
CA ILE A 131 7.72 -4.91 -12.05
C ILE A 131 9.22 -5.07 -12.32
N LEU A 132 9.91 -5.89 -11.52
CA LEU A 132 11.34 -6.17 -11.73
C LEU A 132 11.63 -6.80 -13.11
N LEU A 133 10.69 -7.57 -13.68
CA LEU A 133 10.82 -8.20 -14.99
C LEU A 133 10.73 -7.22 -16.17
N LYS A 134 10.26 -5.98 -15.96
CA LYS A 134 10.24 -4.98 -17.02
C LYS A 134 11.65 -4.71 -17.54
N PRO A 135 11.87 -4.54 -18.87
CA PRO A 135 13.21 -4.39 -19.41
C PRO A 135 13.85 -3.06 -19.00
N GLU A 136 13.13 -1.97 -19.15
CA GLU A 136 13.67 -0.62 -19.04
C GLU A 136 13.53 -0.05 -17.62
N TYR A 137 14.51 0.79 -17.20
CA TYR A 137 14.50 1.45 -15.91
C TYR A 137 13.28 2.38 -15.74
N ASP A 138 12.97 3.16 -16.77
CA ASP A 138 11.86 4.12 -16.72
C ASP A 138 10.51 3.41 -16.66
N GLU A 139 10.38 2.27 -17.33
CA GLU A 139 9.18 1.42 -17.23
C GLU A 139 9.02 0.85 -15.82
N LYS A 140 10.11 0.30 -15.22
CA LYS A 140 10.11 -0.15 -13.82
C LYS A 140 9.68 0.96 -12.87
N LYS A 141 10.23 2.16 -13.07
CA LYS A 141 9.94 3.33 -12.23
C LYS A 141 8.47 3.75 -12.36
N TYR A 142 7.97 3.84 -13.57
CA TYR A 142 6.57 4.21 -13.85
C TYR A 142 5.60 3.21 -13.22
N GLU A 143 5.76 1.91 -13.50
CA GLU A 143 4.92 0.85 -12.96
C GLU A 143 4.97 0.78 -11.43
N PHE A 144 6.16 0.98 -10.84
CA PHE A 144 6.30 1.05 -9.39
C PHE A 144 5.48 2.19 -8.78
N TRP A 145 5.50 3.40 -9.37
CA TRP A 145 4.74 4.53 -8.84
C TRP A 145 3.24 4.35 -9.04
N LEU A 146 2.80 3.75 -10.13
CA LEU A 146 1.40 3.37 -10.32
C LEU A 146 0.94 2.39 -9.23
N PHE A 147 1.71 1.33 -9.02
CA PHE A 147 1.42 0.35 -7.99
C PHE A 147 1.44 0.96 -6.58
N PHE A 148 2.43 1.80 -6.28
CA PHE A 148 2.55 2.47 -5.00
C PHE A 148 1.34 3.37 -4.69
N ASN A 149 0.90 4.17 -5.66
CA ASN A 149 -0.29 5.01 -5.52
C ASN A 149 -1.54 4.14 -5.33
N HIS A 150 -1.66 3.06 -6.09
CA HIS A 150 -2.74 2.09 -5.93
C HIS A 150 -2.78 1.50 -4.51
N LEU A 151 -1.63 1.14 -3.93
CA LEU A 151 -1.55 0.69 -2.54
C LEU A 151 -2.06 1.77 -1.56
N LYS A 152 -1.62 3.02 -1.72
CA LYS A 152 -2.04 4.14 -0.87
C LYS A 152 -3.55 4.35 -0.94
N ASP A 153 -4.12 4.37 -2.12
CA ASP A 153 -5.55 4.56 -2.34
C ASP A 153 -6.36 3.42 -1.70
N ASN A 154 -5.92 2.19 -1.87
CA ASN A 154 -6.60 1.04 -1.26
C ASN A 154 -6.49 1.04 0.28
N LEU A 155 -5.36 1.41 0.84
CA LEU A 155 -5.21 1.56 2.29
C LEU A 155 -6.10 2.69 2.83
N GLN A 156 -6.30 3.75 2.05
CA GLN A 156 -7.13 4.87 2.44
C GLN A 156 -8.62 4.57 2.35
N PHE A 157 -9.06 3.87 1.30
CA PHE A 157 -10.49 3.69 0.98
C PHE A 157 -11.00 2.27 1.21
N ASN A 158 -10.17 1.37 1.75
CA ASN A 158 -10.50 -0.05 1.98
C ASN A 158 -11.01 -0.77 0.72
N ASN A 159 -10.37 -0.54 -0.43
CA ASN A 159 -10.78 -1.09 -1.71
C ASN A 159 -10.02 -2.40 -2.01
N ASN A 160 -10.56 -3.55 -1.57
CA ASN A 160 -10.17 -4.89 -2.01
C ASN A 160 -8.66 -5.26 -1.94
N ILE A 161 -7.94 -4.71 -0.98
CA ILE A 161 -6.56 -5.11 -0.72
C ILE A 161 -6.57 -6.40 0.11
N PRO A 162 -5.78 -7.44 -0.23
CA PRO A 162 -5.71 -8.66 0.55
C PRO A 162 -5.00 -8.37 1.87
N TRP A 163 -5.77 -8.13 2.94
CA TRP A 163 -5.21 -7.63 4.20
C TRP A 163 -4.73 -8.73 5.14
N LYS A 164 -5.46 -9.89 5.20
CA LYS A 164 -5.18 -11.02 6.12
C LYS A 164 -5.09 -12.34 5.39
#